data_9ce6300d01592e87a01dcfcc451f688d
#
_entry.id   9ce6300d01592e87a01dcfcc451f688d
#
_cell.length_a   1.000
_cell.length_b   1.000
_cell.length_c   1.000
_cell.angle_alpha   90.00
_cell.angle_beta   90.00
_cell.angle_gamma   90.00
#
_symmetry.space_group_name_H-M   'P 1'
#
loop_
_entity.id
_entity.type
_entity.pdbx_description
1 polymer ?
#
loop_
_entity_poly.entity_id
_entity_poly.type
_entity_poly.pdbx_seq_one_letter_code
_entity_poly.pdbx_strand_id
1 'polypeptide(L)'
;MDPEIGRQSSNSGASTPAVRAPERAKLRRGSLRRLRPFAPFFALVVLSLLVGMLNPRFFEFNNVVRIANSAAIPLVLALGETFVIILGSIDLSVEGVLAVGSVVISLLVRNDSNANALGWTGAALAIVTCAVIGCLNGLIHVQLRIPSFMATLGIWFVGVGMATLALGGSTVRVLDTSIRSLALTRLLEFPLAVWVALGALGLAWVFERSTRIGRYVYAIGGGEDLAVLSGIPVKRVKVVIFTLAGALYGLGGLLAAAQLGMGNALIGNGRLFFTITAVVVGGSALTGGEGGVLNTFVGVLIIAVLANGMVLLGISPYVQQAVQGLLIIVAVALSIDRARLKIVK
;
A
#
# COMPACT_ATOMS: atom_id res chain seq x y z
N MET A 1 21.57 -17.88 -82.37
CA MET A 1 22.99 -18.18 -82.16
C MET A 1 23.20 -18.37 -80.67
N ASP A 2 23.11 -19.62 -80.23
CA ASP A 2 23.61 -20.12 -78.94
C ASP A 2 25.12 -20.00 -78.84
N PRO A 3 25.78 -20.09 -77.68
CA PRO A 3 25.59 -21.19 -76.75
C PRO A 3 25.71 -20.88 -75.24
N GLU A 4 25.09 -21.81 -74.49
CA GLU A 4 25.42 -22.34 -73.15
C GLU A 4 26.81 -22.04 -72.57
N ILE A 5 26.86 -21.86 -71.26
CA ILE A 5 27.82 -22.55 -70.36
C ILE A 5 27.24 -22.61 -68.94
N GLY A 6 27.03 -23.82 -68.45
CA GLY A 6 26.65 -24.14 -67.08
C GLY A 6 27.79 -23.99 -66.11
N ARG A 7 27.46 -23.69 -64.84
CA ARG A 7 28.31 -24.01 -63.69
C ARG A 7 27.48 -24.47 -62.48
N GLN A 8 27.65 -25.72 -62.19
CA GLN A 8 27.37 -26.32 -60.90
C GLN A 8 28.19 -25.61 -59.80
N SER A 9 27.58 -25.24 -58.69
CA SER A 9 28.29 -24.96 -57.47
C SER A 9 27.68 -25.79 -56.35
N SER A 10 28.50 -26.66 -55.83
CA SER A 10 28.35 -27.63 -54.76
C SER A 10 27.92 -26.94 -53.48
N ASN A 11 26.85 -27.46 -52.92
CA ASN A 11 26.33 -27.14 -51.60
C ASN A 11 27.11 -27.91 -50.54
N SER A 12 28.06 -27.30 -49.85
CA SER A 12 28.71 -27.86 -48.66
C SER A 12 28.10 -27.27 -47.44
N GLY A 13 27.02 -27.91 -46.94
CA GLY A 13 26.42 -27.59 -45.66
C GLY A 13 27.35 -27.94 -44.51
N ALA A 14 28.01 -26.95 -43.93
CA ALA A 14 28.65 -27.08 -42.65
C ALA A 14 27.60 -26.75 -41.55
N SER A 15 27.02 -27.80 -40.98
CA SER A 15 26.18 -27.70 -39.79
C SER A 15 27.04 -27.38 -38.58
N THR A 16 27.01 -26.14 -38.12
CA THR A 16 27.57 -25.72 -36.83
C THR A 16 26.86 -26.45 -35.68
N PRO A 17 27.54 -27.17 -34.80
CA PRO A 17 26.89 -27.83 -33.67
C PRO A 17 26.31 -26.79 -32.71
N ALA A 18 24.99 -26.81 -32.51
CA ALA A 18 24.34 -26.01 -31.51
C ALA A 18 24.85 -26.39 -30.12
N VAL A 19 25.57 -25.49 -29.48
CA VAL A 19 26.03 -25.63 -28.10
C VAL A 19 24.79 -25.72 -27.22
N ARG A 20 24.43 -26.92 -26.77
CA ARG A 20 23.38 -27.15 -25.79
C ARG A 20 23.80 -26.51 -24.47
N ALA A 21 23.14 -25.41 -24.08
CA ALA A 21 23.27 -24.83 -22.75
C ALA A 21 22.92 -25.89 -21.68
N PRO A 22 23.68 -25.98 -20.58
CA PRO A 22 23.54 -27.06 -19.62
C PRO A 22 22.15 -27.04 -18.96
N GLU A 23 21.43 -28.13 -19.09
CA GLU A 23 20.07 -28.39 -18.59
C GLU A 23 19.91 -28.16 -17.08
N ARG A 24 21.03 -28.24 -16.33
CA ARG A 24 21.10 -27.99 -14.88
C ARG A 24 20.77 -26.53 -14.48
N ALA A 25 20.96 -25.55 -15.36
CA ALA A 25 20.64 -24.14 -15.09
C ALA A 25 19.12 -23.87 -15.17
N LYS A 26 18.35 -24.65 -15.94
CA LYS A 26 16.90 -24.54 -16.04
C LYS A 26 16.18 -25.11 -14.82
N LEU A 27 16.68 -26.20 -14.23
CA LEU A 27 16.09 -26.84 -13.04
C LEU A 27 16.23 -25.97 -11.77
N ARG A 28 17.36 -25.30 -11.59
CA ARG A 28 17.57 -24.37 -10.46
C ARG A 28 16.69 -23.12 -10.51
N ARG A 29 16.41 -22.58 -11.70
CA ARG A 29 15.50 -21.45 -11.90
C ARG A 29 14.03 -21.78 -11.62
N GLY A 30 13.60 -23.03 -11.87
CA GLY A 30 12.21 -23.48 -11.62
C GLY A 30 11.87 -23.59 -10.13
N SER A 31 12.80 -24.05 -9.30
CA SER A 31 12.60 -24.22 -7.85
C SER A 31 12.56 -22.89 -7.10
N LEU A 32 13.41 -21.92 -7.45
CA LEU A 32 13.42 -20.59 -6.88
C LEU A 32 12.16 -19.75 -7.24
N ARG A 33 11.55 -20.01 -8.40
CA ARG A 33 10.31 -19.36 -8.82
C ARG A 33 9.10 -19.74 -7.94
N ARG A 34 9.09 -20.95 -7.40
CA ARG A 34 8.02 -21.42 -6.49
C ARG A 34 8.10 -20.80 -5.08
N LEU A 35 9.26 -20.32 -4.66
CA LEU A 35 9.48 -19.71 -3.35
C LEU A 35 9.27 -18.19 -3.34
N ARG A 36 9.18 -17.56 -4.51
CA ARG A 36 8.94 -16.11 -4.63
C ARG A 36 7.75 -15.57 -3.82
N PRO A 37 6.56 -16.22 -3.80
CA PRO A 37 5.42 -15.71 -3.02
C PRO A 37 5.67 -15.71 -1.51
N PHE A 38 6.56 -16.55 -1.00
CA PHE A 38 6.89 -16.68 0.42
C PHE A 38 8.10 -15.84 0.84
N ALA A 39 8.78 -15.18 -0.10
CA ALA A 39 9.98 -14.38 0.19
C ALA A 39 9.74 -13.30 1.26
N PRO A 40 8.64 -12.52 1.25
CA PRO A 40 8.36 -11.54 2.31
C PRO A 40 8.18 -12.20 3.67
N PHE A 41 7.51 -13.36 3.75
CA PHE A 41 7.34 -14.09 4.99
C PHE A 41 8.68 -14.54 5.58
N PHE A 42 9.57 -15.11 4.76
CA PHE A 42 10.91 -15.48 5.21
C PHE A 42 11.72 -14.25 5.64
N ALA A 43 11.60 -13.13 4.93
CA ALA A 43 12.24 -11.88 5.32
C ALA A 43 11.74 -11.39 6.69
N LEU A 44 10.44 -11.47 6.96
CA LEU A 44 9.86 -11.14 8.26
C LEU A 44 10.44 -12.02 9.39
N VAL A 45 10.49 -13.34 9.17
CA VAL A 45 11.01 -14.29 10.16
C VAL A 45 12.49 -14.01 10.44
N VAL A 46 13.32 -13.87 9.40
CA VAL A 46 14.75 -13.58 9.55
C VAL A 46 14.96 -12.25 10.26
N LEU A 47 14.23 -11.19 9.88
CA LEU A 47 14.34 -9.89 10.54
C LEU A 47 13.94 -9.98 12.02
N SER A 48 12.85 -10.68 12.34
CA SER A 48 12.39 -10.86 13.73
C SER A 48 13.42 -11.60 14.58
N LEU A 49 14.05 -12.64 14.01
CA LEU A 49 15.12 -13.38 14.69
C LEU A 49 16.35 -12.51 14.91
N LEU A 50 16.77 -11.74 13.90
CA LEU A 50 17.92 -10.83 14.01
C LEU A 50 17.69 -9.77 15.09
N VAL A 51 16.53 -9.10 15.10
CA VAL A 51 16.21 -8.10 16.11
C VAL A 51 16.14 -8.75 17.51
N GLY A 52 15.53 -9.93 17.61
CA GLY A 52 15.43 -10.68 18.88
C GLY A 52 16.78 -11.16 19.43
N MET A 53 17.75 -11.49 18.55
CA MET A 53 19.12 -11.81 18.95
C MET A 53 19.86 -10.58 19.49
N LEU A 54 19.61 -9.39 18.89
CA LEU A 54 20.22 -8.14 19.32
C LEU A 54 19.59 -7.59 20.61
N ASN A 55 18.29 -7.81 20.80
CA ASN A 55 17.58 -7.37 22.00
C ASN A 55 16.48 -8.39 22.38
N PRO A 56 16.69 -9.22 23.45
CA PRO A 56 15.72 -10.24 23.87
C PRO A 56 14.33 -9.68 24.24
N ARG A 57 14.23 -8.41 24.64
CA ARG A 57 12.95 -7.74 24.90
C ARG A 57 12.04 -7.67 23.69
N PHE A 58 12.58 -7.92 22.50
CA PHE A 58 11.80 -7.98 21.26
C PHE A 58 10.68 -9.04 21.34
N PHE A 59 10.93 -10.19 21.96
CA PHE A 59 9.97 -11.28 22.10
C PHE A 59 9.03 -11.15 23.32
N GLU A 60 9.20 -10.11 24.15
CA GLU A 60 8.26 -9.86 25.23
C GLU A 60 6.84 -9.60 24.66
N PHE A 61 5.82 -10.17 25.30
CA PHE A 61 4.43 -10.04 24.87
C PHE A 61 3.99 -8.57 24.71
N ASN A 62 4.39 -7.72 25.67
CA ASN A 62 4.10 -6.29 25.61
C ASN A 62 4.69 -5.61 24.35
N ASN A 63 5.83 -6.09 23.85
CA ASN A 63 6.43 -5.57 22.64
C ASN A 63 5.68 -6.04 21.40
N VAL A 64 5.18 -7.28 21.38
CA VAL A 64 4.30 -7.78 20.31
C VAL A 64 3.03 -6.92 20.22
N VAL A 65 2.43 -6.58 21.37
CA VAL A 65 1.27 -5.67 21.42
C VAL A 65 1.62 -4.28 20.86
N ARG A 66 2.81 -3.75 21.17
CA ARG A 66 3.29 -2.46 20.63
C ARG A 66 3.45 -2.52 19.11
N ILE A 67 4.05 -3.58 18.58
CA ILE A 67 4.20 -3.78 17.13
C ILE A 67 2.83 -3.84 16.46
N ALA A 68 1.90 -4.65 17.00
CA ALA A 68 0.55 -4.76 16.45
C ALA A 68 -0.20 -3.41 16.45
N ASN A 69 -0.11 -2.65 17.55
CA ASN A 69 -0.74 -1.34 17.65
C ASN A 69 -0.13 -0.33 16.67
N SER A 70 1.20 -0.33 16.53
CA SER A 70 1.88 0.57 15.56
C SER A 70 1.61 0.20 14.11
N ALA A 71 1.34 -1.08 13.83
CA ALA A 71 1.00 -1.59 12.50
C ALA A 71 -0.47 -1.33 12.11
N ALA A 72 -1.39 -1.08 13.06
CA ALA A 72 -2.83 -1.02 12.80
C ALA A 72 -3.21 0.06 11.78
N ILE A 73 -2.77 1.30 11.97
CA ILE A 73 -3.07 2.41 11.04
C ILE A 73 -2.38 2.19 9.68
N PRO A 74 -1.05 1.93 9.62
CA PRO A 74 -0.38 1.61 8.38
C PRO A 74 -1.01 0.46 7.60
N LEU A 75 -1.52 -0.57 8.28
CA LEU A 75 -2.20 -1.69 7.64
C LEU A 75 -3.44 -1.20 6.88
N VAL A 76 -4.31 -0.44 7.54
CA VAL A 76 -5.54 0.07 6.91
C VAL A 76 -5.23 0.95 5.69
N LEU A 77 -4.21 1.82 5.79
CA LEU A 77 -3.76 2.64 4.66
C LEU A 77 -3.20 1.78 3.52
N ALA A 78 -2.34 0.81 3.86
CA ALA A 78 -1.72 -0.07 2.88
C ALA A 78 -2.73 -0.98 2.15
N LEU A 79 -3.86 -1.34 2.79
CA LEU A 79 -4.94 -2.06 2.12
C LEU A 79 -5.56 -1.25 0.98
N GLY A 80 -5.79 0.06 1.18
CA GLY A 80 -6.26 0.96 0.14
C GLY A 80 -5.27 1.06 -1.01
N GLU A 81 -4.02 1.34 -0.67
CA GLU A 81 -2.93 1.48 -1.63
C GLU A 81 -2.67 0.18 -2.41
N THR A 82 -2.87 -0.99 -1.80
CA THR A 82 -2.71 -2.30 -2.45
C THR A 82 -3.59 -2.42 -3.69
N PHE A 83 -4.86 -2.08 -3.58
CA PHE A 83 -5.78 -2.15 -4.72
C PHE A 83 -5.43 -1.15 -5.81
N VAL A 84 -4.99 0.06 -5.43
CA VAL A 84 -4.55 1.09 -6.38
C VAL A 84 -3.29 0.65 -7.12
N ILE A 85 -2.30 0.10 -6.42
CA ILE A 85 -1.05 -0.39 -7.01
C ILE A 85 -1.30 -1.60 -7.91
N ILE A 86 -2.09 -2.60 -7.47
CA ILE A 86 -2.41 -3.76 -8.32
C ILE A 86 -3.18 -3.33 -9.58
N LEU A 87 -4.02 -2.30 -9.49
CA LEU A 87 -4.72 -1.70 -10.63
C LEU A 87 -3.76 -1.05 -11.66
N GLY A 88 -2.48 -0.86 -11.31
CA GLY A 88 -1.50 -0.16 -12.14
C GLY A 88 -1.55 1.36 -11.99
N SER A 89 -2.06 1.85 -10.87
CA SER A 89 -2.14 3.28 -10.52
C SER A 89 -1.30 3.56 -9.27
N ILE A 90 -1.07 4.84 -8.97
CA ILE A 90 -0.37 5.28 -7.75
C ILE A 90 -1.25 6.36 -7.11
N ASP A 91 -1.50 6.24 -5.81
CA ASP A 91 -2.25 7.23 -5.03
C ASP A 91 -1.34 7.94 -4.04
N LEU A 92 -1.04 9.20 -4.32
CA LEU A 92 -0.24 10.04 -3.43
C LEU A 92 -1.11 10.82 -2.41
N SER A 93 -2.45 10.69 -2.47
CA SER A 93 -3.35 11.45 -1.60
C SER A 93 -3.50 10.90 -0.18
N VAL A 94 -2.91 9.75 0.11
CA VAL A 94 -3.00 9.03 1.40
C VAL A 94 -2.89 9.96 2.60
N GLU A 95 -1.85 10.81 2.66
CA GLU A 95 -1.59 11.71 3.78
C GLU A 95 -2.64 12.81 3.90
N GLY A 96 -3.04 13.41 2.77
CA GLY A 96 -4.04 14.46 2.74
C GLY A 96 -5.43 13.95 3.10
N VAL A 97 -5.83 12.80 2.57
CA VAL A 97 -7.13 12.18 2.87
C VAL A 97 -7.20 11.72 4.33
N LEU A 98 -6.14 11.12 4.85
CA LEU A 98 -6.01 10.76 6.26
C LEU A 98 -6.11 11.99 7.16
N ALA A 99 -5.46 13.09 6.79
CA ALA A 99 -5.53 14.36 7.52
C ALA A 99 -6.98 14.90 7.55
N VAL A 100 -7.66 14.96 6.39
CA VAL A 100 -9.08 15.35 6.32
C VAL A 100 -9.94 14.45 7.21
N GLY A 101 -9.76 13.11 7.12
CA GLY A 101 -10.49 12.15 7.95
C GLY A 101 -10.31 12.42 9.45
N SER A 102 -9.07 12.63 9.89
CA SER A 102 -8.77 12.93 11.30
C SER A 102 -9.35 14.27 11.76
N VAL A 103 -9.34 15.28 10.90
CA VAL A 103 -9.90 16.61 11.21
C VAL A 103 -11.43 16.58 11.24
N VAL A 104 -12.06 15.98 10.23
CA VAL A 104 -13.52 15.85 10.17
C VAL A 104 -14.05 15.09 11.38
N ILE A 105 -13.43 13.95 11.74
CA ILE A 105 -13.86 13.21 12.93
C ILE A 105 -13.70 14.05 14.21
N SER A 106 -12.56 14.75 14.39
CA SER A 106 -12.31 15.54 15.59
C SER A 106 -13.29 16.70 15.75
N LEU A 107 -13.77 17.29 14.66
CA LEU A 107 -14.75 18.37 14.66
C LEU A 107 -16.19 17.89 14.83
N LEU A 108 -16.52 16.65 14.45
CA LEU A 108 -17.88 16.10 14.50
C LEU A 108 -18.21 15.38 15.81
N VAL A 109 -17.22 14.81 16.49
CA VAL A 109 -17.40 14.14 17.78
C VAL A 109 -17.27 15.13 18.93
N ARG A 110 -17.53 14.69 20.16
CA ARG A 110 -17.30 15.52 21.36
C ARG A 110 -15.83 15.94 21.42
N ASN A 111 -15.61 17.27 21.45
CA ASN A 111 -14.28 17.88 21.35
C ASN A 111 -14.19 19.16 22.21
N ASP A 112 -13.04 19.83 22.21
CA ASP A 112 -12.77 21.07 22.96
C ASP A 112 -12.97 22.35 22.13
N SER A 113 -13.37 22.23 20.85
CA SER A 113 -13.47 23.37 19.94
C SER A 113 -14.92 23.83 19.68
N ASN A 114 -15.90 22.90 19.70
CA ASN A 114 -17.28 23.18 19.38
C ASN A 114 -18.26 22.28 20.17
N ALA A 115 -19.57 22.49 19.99
CA ALA A 115 -20.61 21.75 20.69
C ALA A 115 -21.03 20.43 20.00
N ASN A 116 -20.36 19.99 18.96
CA ASN A 116 -20.70 18.76 18.27
C ASN A 116 -20.43 17.53 19.15
N ALA A 117 -21.32 16.53 19.06
CA ALA A 117 -21.20 15.28 19.80
C ALA A 117 -21.86 14.11 19.04
N LEU A 118 -21.52 13.96 17.73
CA LEU A 118 -22.15 12.97 16.86
C LEU A 118 -21.65 11.54 17.08
N GLY A 119 -20.60 11.31 17.87
CA GLY A 119 -20.08 9.98 18.17
C GLY A 119 -19.82 9.14 16.91
N TRP A 120 -20.37 7.92 16.85
CA TRP A 120 -20.16 7.00 15.71
C TRP A 120 -20.76 7.51 14.38
N THR A 121 -21.79 8.34 14.41
CA THR A 121 -22.30 8.99 13.20
C THR A 121 -21.29 10.00 12.64
N GLY A 122 -20.59 10.73 13.50
CA GLY A 122 -19.47 11.57 13.10
C GLY A 122 -18.34 10.78 12.48
N ALA A 123 -18.02 9.60 13.04
CA ALA A 123 -17.02 8.68 12.48
C ALA A 123 -17.43 8.20 11.07
N ALA A 124 -18.67 7.79 10.90
CA ALA A 124 -19.18 7.34 9.60
C ALA A 124 -19.13 8.47 8.56
N LEU A 125 -19.53 9.69 8.93
CA LEU A 125 -19.46 10.86 8.06
C LEU A 125 -18.03 11.21 7.65
N ALA A 126 -17.05 11.08 8.55
CA ALA A 126 -15.64 11.29 8.23
C ALA A 126 -15.14 10.26 7.20
N ILE A 127 -15.49 8.98 7.35
CA ILE A 127 -15.15 7.93 6.38
C ILE A 127 -15.81 8.19 5.03
N VAL A 128 -17.10 8.59 5.02
CA VAL A 128 -17.82 8.93 3.78
C VAL A 128 -17.19 10.13 3.10
N THR A 129 -16.81 11.17 3.85
CA THR A 129 -16.09 12.33 3.28
C THR A 129 -14.82 11.90 2.58
N CYS A 130 -14.01 11.03 3.21
CA CYS A 130 -12.78 10.50 2.60
C CYS A 130 -13.07 9.60 1.38
N ALA A 131 -14.15 8.81 1.41
CA ALA A 131 -14.59 8.03 0.26
C ALA A 131 -15.00 8.94 -0.92
N VAL A 132 -15.67 10.05 -0.67
CA VAL A 132 -16.01 11.07 -1.69
C VAL A 132 -14.74 11.69 -2.27
N ILE A 133 -13.73 12.00 -1.46
CA ILE A 133 -12.45 12.50 -1.95
C ILE A 133 -11.76 11.44 -2.83
N GLY A 134 -11.76 10.17 -2.41
CA GLY A 134 -11.27 9.07 -3.24
C GLY A 134 -12.05 8.94 -4.56
N CYS A 135 -13.39 9.09 -4.53
CA CYS A 135 -14.20 9.11 -5.74
C CYS A 135 -13.79 10.26 -6.68
N LEU A 136 -13.56 11.45 -6.15
CA LEU A 136 -13.08 12.60 -6.91
C LEU A 136 -11.71 12.33 -7.53
N ASN A 137 -10.77 11.70 -6.80
CA ASN A 137 -9.49 11.24 -7.33
C ASN A 137 -9.68 10.34 -8.56
N GLY A 138 -10.52 9.31 -8.41
CA GLY A 138 -10.82 8.40 -9.50
C GLY A 138 -11.48 9.08 -10.70
N LEU A 139 -12.43 10.00 -10.47
CA LEU A 139 -13.10 10.75 -11.51
C LEU A 139 -12.14 11.68 -12.26
N ILE A 140 -11.31 12.45 -11.53
CA ILE A 140 -10.31 13.35 -12.12
C ILE A 140 -9.34 12.55 -12.98
N HIS A 141 -8.78 11.44 -12.46
CA HIS A 141 -7.88 10.58 -13.20
C HIS A 141 -8.51 10.07 -14.51
N VAL A 142 -9.75 9.55 -14.42
CA VAL A 142 -10.40 8.87 -15.54
C VAL A 142 -10.99 9.84 -16.57
N GLN A 143 -11.64 10.95 -16.13
CA GLN A 143 -12.33 11.87 -17.03
C GLN A 143 -11.37 12.86 -17.67
N LEU A 144 -10.45 13.43 -16.89
CA LEU A 144 -9.46 14.37 -17.40
C LEU A 144 -8.26 13.66 -18.05
N ARG A 145 -8.18 12.32 -17.95
CA ARG A 145 -7.08 11.51 -18.50
C ARG A 145 -5.70 11.95 -17.98
N ILE A 146 -5.65 12.45 -16.75
CA ILE A 146 -4.41 12.85 -16.08
C ILE A 146 -3.81 11.59 -15.41
N PRO A 147 -2.47 11.40 -15.43
CA PRO A 147 -1.83 10.33 -14.67
C PRO A 147 -2.27 10.34 -13.21
N SER A 148 -2.55 9.15 -12.64
CA SER A 148 -3.13 9.02 -11.30
C SER A 148 -2.31 9.74 -10.23
N PHE A 149 -0.98 9.60 -10.28
CA PHE A 149 -0.09 10.22 -9.30
C PHE A 149 -0.14 11.77 -9.33
N MET A 150 -0.38 12.40 -10.50
CA MET A 150 -0.54 13.86 -10.59
C MET A 150 -1.86 14.33 -10.00
N ALA A 151 -2.96 13.61 -10.31
CA ALA A 151 -4.28 13.93 -9.76
C ALA A 151 -4.27 13.81 -8.23
N THR A 152 -3.75 12.69 -7.72
CA THR A 152 -3.73 12.40 -6.29
C THR A 152 -2.74 13.29 -5.51
N LEU A 153 -1.61 13.69 -6.11
CA LEU A 153 -0.70 14.67 -5.54
C LEU A 153 -1.40 16.03 -5.36
N GLY A 154 -2.17 16.48 -6.34
CA GLY A 154 -2.98 17.69 -6.23
C GLY A 154 -3.98 17.60 -5.07
N ILE A 155 -4.70 16.48 -4.97
CA ILE A 155 -5.66 16.25 -3.88
C ILE A 155 -4.97 16.13 -2.51
N TRP A 156 -3.74 15.62 -2.44
CA TRP A 156 -2.97 15.65 -1.18
C TRP A 156 -2.82 17.09 -0.65
N PHE A 157 -2.32 18.01 -1.48
CA PHE A 157 -2.15 19.40 -1.08
C PHE A 157 -3.48 20.09 -0.75
N VAL A 158 -4.52 19.85 -1.55
CA VAL A 158 -5.88 20.35 -1.27
C VAL A 158 -6.38 19.81 0.07
N GLY A 159 -6.22 18.50 0.34
CA GLY A 159 -6.63 17.86 1.58
C GLY A 159 -5.93 18.44 2.81
N VAL A 160 -4.60 18.57 2.77
CA VAL A 160 -3.83 19.19 3.87
C VAL A 160 -4.21 20.66 4.06
N GLY A 161 -4.39 21.41 2.96
CA GLY A 161 -4.82 22.80 2.99
C GLY A 161 -6.20 22.97 3.64
N MET A 162 -7.18 22.16 3.21
CA MET A 162 -8.53 22.18 3.79
C MET A 162 -8.54 21.77 5.26
N ALA A 163 -7.78 20.73 5.62
CA ALA A 163 -7.62 20.30 7.01
C ALA A 163 -7.02 21.42 7.89
N THR A 164 -6.00 22.11 7.39
CA THR A 164 -5.36 23.24 8.09
C THR A 164 -6.34 24.43 8.25
N LEU A 165 -7.06 24.78 7.20
CA LEU A 165 -8.07 25.85 7.25
C LEU A 165 -9.19 25.52 8.22
N ALA A 166 -9.70 24.30 8.21
CA ALA A 166 -10.78 23.86 9.11
C ALA A 166 -10.38 23.91 10.59
N LEU A 167 -9.09 23.70 10.89
CA LEU A 167 -8.56 23.79 12.27
C LEU A 167 -8.04 25.18 12.65
N GLY A 168 -7.97 26.13 11.71
CA GLY A 168 -7.35 27.44 11.95
C GLY A 168 -5.87 27.34 12.35
N GLY A 169 -5.16 26.30 11.89
CA GLY A 169 -3.74 26.07 12.21
C GLY A 169 -3.49 25.46 13.60
N SER A 170 -4.54 25.11 14.36
CA SER A 170 -4.45 24.50 15.70
C SER A 170 -4.69 23.00 15.66
N THR A 171 -4.83 22.37 16.82
CA THR A 171 -5.28 20.98 16.98
C THR A 171 -6.57 20.96 17.78
N VAL A 172 -7.47 20.02 17.47
CA VAL A 172 -8.73 19.82 18.20
C VAL A 172 -8.65 18.49 18.95
N ARG A 173 -8.89 18.53 20.26
CA ARG A 173 -8.86 17.34 21.11
C ARG A 173 -10.13 16.54 20.97
N VAL A 174 -9.98 15.22 20.80
CA VAL A 174 -11.10 14.27 20.81
C VAL A 174 -11.40 13.89 22.26
N LEU A 175 -12.52 14.39 22.80
CA LEU A 175 -13.00 14.11 24.15
C LEU A 175 -14.05 12.99 24.18
N ASP A 176 -14.47 12.51 23.02
CA ASP A 176 -15.45 11.43 22.89
C ASP A 176 -14.86 10.10 23.35
N THR A 177 -15.42 9.56 24.44
CA THR A 177 -14.96 8.32 25.06
C THR A 177 -15.20 7.11 24.17
N SER A 178 -16.28 7.11 23.35
CA SER A 178 -16.59 6.01 22.43
C SER A 178 -15.54 5.91 21.33
N ILE A 179 -15.09 7.04 20.80
CA ILE A 179 -14.05 7.06 19.77
C ILE A 179 -12.68 6.75 20.39
N ARG A 180 -12.40 7.34 21.56
CA ARG A 180 -11.16 7.07 22.30
C ARG A 180 -11.02 5.61 22.72
N SER A 181 -12.13 4.90 22.92
CA SER A 181 -12.11 3.47 23.26
C SER A 181 -11.40 2.61 22.22
N LEU A 182 -11.36 3.02 20.94
CA LEU A 182 -10.60 2.32 19.90
C LEU A 182 -9.11 2.19 20.24
N ALA A 183 -8.54 3.17 20.93
CA ALA A 183 -7.14 3.15 21.34
C ALA A 183 -6.93 2.71 22.80
N LEU A 184 -7.87 3.02 23.68
CA LEU A 184 -7.71 2.84 25.12
C LEU A 184 -8.26 1.51 25.62
N THR A 185 -9.34 1.00 25.03
CA THR A 185 -9.92 -0.30 25.39
C THR A 185 -9.13 -1.44 24.76
N ARG A 186 -8.83 -2.44 25.56
CA ARG A 186 -8.11 -3.65 25.12
C ARG A 186 -9.03 -4.87 25.12
N LEU A 187 -8.95 -5.62 24.05
CA LEU A 187 -9.55 -6.96 23.93
C LEU A 187 -8.40 -7.96 23.75
N LEU A 188 -8.32 -8.98 24.61
CA LEU A 188 -7.21 -9.93 24.63
C LEU A 188 -5.83 -9.23 24.65
N GLU A 189 -5.70 -8.18 25.49
CA GLU A 189 -4.51 -7.32 25.65
C GLU A 189 -4.19 -6.39 24.47
N PHE A 190 -4.81 -6.55 23.31
CA PHE A 190 -4.62 -5.69 22.15
C PHE A 190 -5.64 -4.55 22.11
N PRO A 191 -5.24 -3.30 21.78
CA PRO A 191 -6.17 -2.19 21.54
C PRO A 191 -7.22 -2.53 20.48
N LEU A 192 -8.44 -2.02 20.63
CA LEU A 192 -9.52 -2.25 19.65
C LEU A 192 -9.14 -1.82 18.23
N ALA A 193 -8.26 -0.82 18.08
CA ALA A 193 -7.73 -0.39 16.78
C ALA A 193 -7.07 -1.54 15.99
N VAL A 194 -6.39 -2.48 16.68
CA VAL A 194 -5.79 -3.66 16.05
C VAL A 194 -6.86 -4.57 15.47
N TRP A 195 -7.94 -4.79 16.21
CA TRP A 195 -9.07 -5.64 15.76
C TRP A 195 -9.83 -5.00 14.60
N VAL A 196 -9.98 -3.67 14.61
CA VAL A 196 -10.57 -2.93 13.47
C VAL A 196 -9.69 -3.09 12.23
N ALA A 197 -8.36 -2.97 12.37
CA ALA A 197 -7.43 -3.15 11.25
C ALA A 197 -7.44 -4.59 10.72
N LEU A 198 -7.52 -5.60 11.60
CA LEU A 198 -7.66 -7.01 11.19
C LEU A 198 -9.03 -7.28 10.55
N GLY A 199 -10.09 -6.64 11.03
CA GLY A 199 -11.40 -6.68 10.38
C GLY A 199 -11.36 -6.09 8.98
N ALA A 200 -10.71 -4.92 8.82
CA ALA A 200 -10.49 -4.30 7.50
C ALA A 200 -9.65 -5.21 6.58
N LEU A 201 -8.62 -5.88 7.10
CA LEU A 201 -7.83 -6.89 6.37
C LEU A 201 -8.72 -8.04 5.87
N GLY A 202 -9.57 -8.59 6.75
CA GLY A 202 -10.49 -9.67 6.40
C GLY A 202 -11.48 -9.26 5.31
N LEU A 203 -12.08 -8.07 5.44
CA LEU A 203 -12.99 -7.51 4.44
C LEU A 203 -12.28 -7.25 3.10
N ALA A 204 -11.08 -6.68 3.12
CA ALA A 204 -10.28 -6.45 1.94
C ALA A 204 -9.90 -7.77 1.24
N TRP A 205 -9.54 -8.80 2.00
CA TRP A 205 -9.23 -10.14 1.47
C TRP A 205 -10.46 -10.80 0.82
N VAL A 206 -11.64 -10.70 1.45
CA VAL A 206 -12.90 -11.19 0.87
C VAL A 206 -13.24 -10.40 -0.39
N PHE A 207 -13.09 -9.06 -0.37
CA PHE A 207 -13.31 -8.22 -1.54
C PHE A 207 -12.39 -8.62 -2.71
N GLU A 208 -11.10 -8.80 -2.45
CA GLU A 208 -10.10 -9.23 -3.43
C GLU A 208 -10.49 -10.55 -4.11
N ARG A 209 -10.85 -11.57 -3.31
CA ARG A 209 -11.08 -12.94 -3.81
C ARG A 209 -12.48 -13.21 -4.32
N SER A 210 -13.49 -12.64 -3.66
CA SER A 210 -14.87 -13.02 -3.88
C SER A 210 -15.63 -12.11 -4.82
N THR A 211 -15.15 -10.84 -5.06
CA THR A 211 -15.88 -9.90 -5.90
C THR A 211 -15.42 -9.91 -7.35
N ARG A 212 -16.31 -9.48 -8.27
CA ARG A 212 -15.96 -9.25 -9.68
C ARG A 212 -14.94 -8.11 -9.80
N ILE A 213 -15.09 -7.07 -8.98
CA ILE A 213 -14.20 -5.89 -8.99
C ILE A 213 -12.78 -6.30 -8.57
N GLY A 214 -12.62 -7.12 -7.52
CA GLY A 214 -11.32 -7.65 -7.12
C GLY A 214 -10.60 -8.37 -8.27
N ARG A 215 -11.30 -9.20 -9.05
CA ARG A 215 -10.72 -9.84 -10.23
C ARG A 215 -10.39 -8.87 -11.35
N TYR A 216 -11.23 -7.84 -11.56
CA TYR A 216 -10.99 -6.82 -12.58
C TYR A 216 -9.76 -5.96 -12.28
N VAL A 217 -9.45 -5.73 -11.01
CA VAL A 217 -8.22 -5.01 -10.60
C VAL A 217 -6.98 -5.69 -11.15
N TYR A 218 -6.88 -7.01 -11.02
CA TYR A 218 -5.76 -7.78 -11.57
C TYR A 218 -5.74 -7.80 -13.10
N ALA A 219 -6.91 -7.94 -13.73
CA ALA A 219 -7.00 -7.94 -15.18
C ALA A 219 -6.56 -6.59 -15.78
N ILE A 220 -7.00 -5.47 -15.18
CA ILE A 220 -6.64 -4.11 -15.63
C ILE A 220 -5.14 -3.87 -15.41
N GLY A 221 -4.61 -4.20 -14.22
CA GLY A 221 -3.18 -4.02 -13.91
C GLY A 221 -2.27 -4.91 -14.74
N GLY A 222 -2.76 -6.08 -15.19
CA GLY A 222 -2.03 -6.95 -16.10
C GLY A 222 -1.95 -6.45 -17.55
N GLY A 223 -2.90 -5.59 -17.96
CA GLY A 223 -2.95 -4.98 -19.29
C GLY A 223 -4.26 -4.25 -19.53
N GLU A 224 -4.26 -2.94 -19.39
CA GLU A 224 -5.48 -2.10 -19.49
C GLU A 224 -6.16 -2.23 -20.86
N ASP A 225 -5.38 -2.22 -21.95
CA ASP A 225 -5.93 -2.35 -23.31
C ASP A 225 -6.64 -3.69 -23.53
N LEU A 226 -6.04 -4.78 -23.03
CA LEU A 226 -6.64 -6.12 -23.11
C LEU A 226 -7.90 -6.22 -22.25
N ALA A 227 -7.92 -5.56 -21.09
CA ALA A 227 -9.09 -5.50 -20.24
C ALA A 227 -10.25 -4.77 -20.91
N VAL A 228 -9.97 -3.65 -21.60
CA VAL A 228 -10.97 -2.91 -22.39
C VAL A 228 -11.53 -3.78 -23.52
N LEU A 229 -10.67 -4.46 -24.28
CA LEU A 229 -11.07 -5.37 -25.36
C LEU A 229 -11.91 -6.57 -24.83
N SER A 230 -11.69 -6.97 -23.59
CA SER A 230 -12.46 -8.01 -22.90
C SER A 230 -13.80 -7.51 -22.33
N GLY A 231 -14.19 -6.25 -22.57
CA GLY A 231 -15.44 -5.67 -22.11
C GLY A 231 -15.45 -5.27 -20.62
N ILE A 232 -14.29 -5.21 -19.94
CA ILE A 232 -14.20 -4.78 -18.55
C ILE A 232 -14.45 -3.25 -18.51
N PRO A 233 -15.35 -2.77 -17.61
CA PRO A 233 -15.65 -1.34 -17.47
C PRO A 233 -14.53 -0.61 -16.69
N VAL A 234 -13.34 -0.51 -17.29
CA VAL A 234 -12.10 -0.01 -16.65
C VAL A 234 -12.31 1.30 -15.92
N LYS A 235 -12.98 2.27 -16.55
CA LYS A 235 -13.25 3.60 -15.95
C LYS A 235 -14.01 3.49 -14.62
N ARG A 236 -15.07 2.66 -14.58
CA ARG A 236 -15.87 2.45 -13.37
C ARG A 236 -15.08 1.75 -12.29
N VAL A 237 -14.30 0.73 -12.66
CA VAL A 237 -13.46 -0.02 -11.72
C VAL A 237 -12.43 0.91 -11.08
N LYS A 238 -11.74 1.74 -11.86
CA LYS A 238 -10.79 2.74 -11.34
C LYS A 238 -11.46 3.65 -10.30
N VAL A 239 -12.61 4.27 -10.62
CA VAL A 239 -13.33 5.14 -9.68
C VAL A 239 -13.71 4.40 -8.40
N VAL A 240 -14.23 3.17 -8.49
CA VAL A 240 -14.61 2.37 -7.30
C VAL A 240 -13.39 2.06 -6.44
N ILE A 241 -12.24 1.72 -7.03
CA ILE A 241 -11.02 1.42 -6.28
C ILE A 241 -10.48 2.66 -5.56
N PHE A 242 -10.43 3.81 -6.20
CA PHE A 242 -10.04 5.05 -5.54
C PHE A 242 -11.03 5.46 -4.43
N THR A 243 -12.34 5.21 -4.62
CA THR A 243 -13.36 5.42 -3.59
C THR A 243 -13.11 4.51 -2.37
N LEU A 244 -12.85 3.23 -2.60
CA LEU A 244 -12.52 2.26 -1.55
C LEU A 244 -11.24 2.66 -0.81
N ALA A 245 -10.20 3.06 -1.54
CA ALA A 245 -8.95 3.55 -0.96
C ALA A 245 -9.19 4.77 -0.07
N GLY A 246 -9.96 5.76 -0.54
CA GLY A 246 -10.36 6.93 0.25
C GLY A 246 -11.11 6.56 1.53
N ALA A 247 -12.05 5.60 1.46
CA ALA A 247 -12.75 5.09 2.65
C ALA A 247 -11.79 4.46 3.68
N LEU A 248 -10.82 3.66 3.21
CA LEU A 248 -9.80 3.06 4.07
C LEU A 248 -8.85 4.12 4.66
N TYR A 249 -8.49 5.15 3.90
CA TYR A 249 -7.70 6.28 4.45
C TYR A 249 -8.50 7.06 5.50
N GLY A 250 -9.81 7.23 5.31
CA GLY A 250 -10.72 7.80 6.31
C GLY A 250 -10.81 6.96 7.58
N LEU A 251 -10.88 5.63 7.45
CA LEU A 251 -10.79 4.71 8.59
C LEU A 251 -9.43 4.84 9.30
N GLY A 252 -8.34 4.97 8.54
CA GLY A 252 -7.01 5.27 9.07
C GLY A 252 -6.99 6.60 9.85
N GLY A 253 -7.66 7.63 9.34
CA GLY A 253 -7.83 8.93 10.00
C GLY A 253 -8.60 8.84 11.31
N LEU A 254 -9.67 8.06 11.35
CA LEU A 254 -10.42 7.75 12.58
C LEU A 254 -9.53 7.07 13.63
N LEU A 255 -8.80 6.01 13.24
CA LEU A 255 -7.89 5.29 14.14
C LEU A 255 -6.76 6.21 14.63
N ALA A 256 -6.23 7.07 13.77
CA ALA A 256 -5.18 8.03 14.13
C ALA A 256 -5.70 9.09 15.12
N ALA A 257 -6.87 9.67 14.89
CA ALA A 257 -7.51 10.60 15.81
C ALA A 257 -7.83 9.95 17.16
N ALA A 258 -8.31 8.69 17.15
CA ALA A 258 -8.55 7.93 18.37
C ALA A 258 -7.24 7.65 19.13
N GLN A 259 -6.16 7.28 18.45
CA GLN A 259 -4.88 6.93 19.08
C GLN A 259 -4.17 8.17 19.67
N LEU A 260 -4.10 9.26 18.91
CA LEU A 260 -3.44 10.49 19.35
C LEU A 260 -4.33 11.34 20.27
N GLY A 261 -5.65 11.15 20.23
CA GLY A 261 -6.62 11.92 21.00
C GLY A 261 -6.83 13.32 20.44
N MET A 262 -6.47 13.56 19.19
CA MET A 262 -6.63 14.85 18.54
C MET A 262 -6.74 14.73 17.02
N GLY A 263 -7.38 15.71 16.40
CA GLY A 263 -7.29 15.97 14.97
C GLY A 263 -6.16 16.94 14.68
N ASN A 264 -5.36 16.61 13.65
CA ASN A 264 -4.25 17.46 13.20
C ASN A 264 -4.09 17.33 11.70
N ALA A 265 -3.86 18.45 11.01
CA ALA A 265 -3.66 18.48 9.56
C ALA A 265 -2.38 17.78 9.11
N LEU A 266 -1.38 17.65 9.97
CA LEU A 266 -0.09 17.00 9.67
C LEU A 266 0.00 15.54 10.18
N ILE A 267 -1.11 14.96 10.63
CA ILE A 267 -1.15 13.60 11.21
C ILE A 267 -0.73 12.52 10.22
N GLY A 268 -0.81 12.83 8.92
CA GLY A 268 -0.42 11.95 7.82
C GLY A 268 1.05 11.95 7.47
N ASN A 269 1.83 12.94 7.91
CA ASN A 269 3.21 13.13 7.47
C ASN A 269 4.08 11.87 7.59
N GLY A 270 4.75 11.51 6.49
CA GLY A 270 5.65 10.35 6.38
C GLY A 270 4.92 9.00 6.19
N ARG A 271 3.59 8.97 6.19
CA ARG A 271 2.83 7.71 6.06
C ARG A 271 2.71 7.21 4.63
N LEU A 272 2.74 8.10 3.64
CA LEU A 272 2.66 7.74 2.22
C LEU A 272 3.78 6.75 1.84
N PHE A 273 5.02 7.16 2.11
CA PHE A 273 6.17 6.33 1.73
C PHE A 273 6.22 5.01 2.52
N PHE A 274 5.85 5.04 3.79
CA PHE A 274 5.69 3.82 4.59
C PHE A 274 4.68 2.87 3.94
N THR A 275 3.52 3.41 3.53
CA THR A 275 2.42 2.64 2.94
C THR A 275 2.82 1.99 1.63
N ILE A 276 3.39 2.77 0.69
CA ILE A 276 3.88 2.25 -0.59
C ILE A 276 4.97 1.20 -0.37
N THR A 277 5.92 1.47 0.54
CA THR A 277 7.00 0.52 0.83
C THR A 277 6.46 -0.79 1.37
N ALA A 278 5.48 -0.75 2.28
CA ALA A 278 4.86 -1.95 2.82
C ALA A 278 4.19 -2.80 1.72
N VAL A 279 3.48 -2.17 0.78
CA VAL A 279 2.84 -2.84 -0.35
C VAL A 279 3.88 -3.48 -1.27
N VAL A 280 4.96 -2.77 -1.58
CA VAL A 280 6.02 -3.24 -2.48
C VAL A 280 6.89 -4.32 -1.83
N VAL A 281 7.30 -4.13 -0.57
CA VAL A 281 8.05 -5.14 0.21
C VAL A 281 7.22 -6.40 0.42
N GLY A 282 5.89 -6.25 0.55
CA GLY A 282 4.95 -7.35 0.55
C GLY A 282 4.93 -8.17 -0.75
N GLY A 283 5.47 -7.63 -1.85
CA GLY A 283 5.59 -8.31 -3.14
C GLY A 283 4.57 -7.89 -4.19
N SER A 284 3.90 -6.75 -3.99
CA SER A 284 3.06 -6.15 -5.04
C SER A 284 3.92 -5.39 -6.04
N ALA A 285 3.69 -5.61 -7.32
CA ALA A 285 4.44 -4.94 -8.39
C ALA A 285 3.88 -3.54 -8.66
N LEU A 286 4.73 -2.51 -8.69
CA LEU A 286 4.33 -1.14 -9.04
C LEU A 286 3.81 -1.01 -10.49
N THR A 287 4.13 -1.99 -11.34
CA THR A 287 3.61 -2.06 -12.71
C THR A 287 2.17 -2.53 -12.78
N GLY A 288 1.59 -2.98 -11.68
CA GLY A 288 0.24 -3.55 -11.61
C GLY A 288 0.17 -5.05 -11.90
N GLY A 289 -0.99 -5.65 -11.67
CA GLY A 289 -1.34 -7.02 -12.01
C GLY A 289 -0.78 -8.11 -11.11
N GLU A 290 0.13 -7.79 -10.20
CA GLU A 290 0.76 -8.73 -9.27
C GLU A 290 0.73 -8.17 -7.84
N GLY A 291 0.46 -9.03 -6.86
CA GLY A 291 0.40 -8.65 -5.45
C GLY A 291 -0.76 -9.30 -4.71
N GLY A 292 -1.15 -8.72 -3.58
CA GLY A 292 -2.31 -9.19 -2.81
C GLY A 292 -2.36 -8.62 -1.39
N VAL A 293 -3.56 -8.62 -0.84
CA VAL A 293 -3.88 -8.09 0.49
C VAL A 293 -3.07 -8.77 1.61
N LEU A 294 -2.96 -10.11 1.56
CA LEU A 294 -2.18 -10.85 2.56
C LEU A 294 -0.67 -10.58 2.45
N ASN A 295 -0.18 -10.38 1.24
CA ASN A 295 1.22 -10.04 1.00
C ASN A 295 1.52 -8.64 1.58
N THR A 296 0.62 -7.69 1.39
CA THR A 296 0.71 -6.35 1.99
C THR A 296 0.72 -6.41 3.52
N PHE A 297 -0.10 -7.26 4.12
CA PHE A 297 -0.08 -7.47 5.57
C PHE A 297 1.31 -7.88 6.07
N VAL A 298 1.95 -8.85 5.39
CA VAL A 298 3.33 -9.26 5.70
C VAL A 298 4.30 -8.09 5.52
N GLY A 299 4.15 -7.31 4.45
CA GLY A 299 4.97 -6.12 4.21
C GLY A 299 4.84 -5.07 5.32
N VAL A 300 3.62 -4.79 5.78
CA VAL A 300 3.38 -3.89 6.93
C VAL A 300 4.07 -4.40 8.18
N LEU A 301 4.00 -5.71 8.45
CA LEU A 301 4.68 -6.30 9.61
C LEU A 301 6.21 -6.18 9.49
N ILE A 302 6.79 -6.38 8.31
CA ILE A 302 8.24 -6.19 8.09
C ILE A 302 8.66 -4.77 8.48
N ILE A 303 7.93 -3.75 7.98
CA ILE A 303 8.26 -2.36 8.28
C ILE A 303 8.03 -2.03 9.77
N ALA A 304 6.94 -2.54 10.36
CA ALA A 304 6.65 -2.33 11.78
C ALA A 304 7.70 -2.99 12.69
N VAL A 305 8.13 -4.21 12.37
CA VAL A 305 9.20 -4.92 13.10
C VAL A 305 10.53 -4.19 12.97
N LEU A 306 10.87 -3.71 11.76
CA LEU A 306 12.09 -2.93 11.54
C LEU A 306 12.07 -1.63 12.36
N ALA A 307 10.98 -0.87 12.30
CA ALA A 307 10.84 0.37 13.06
C ALA A 307 10.91 0.12 14.57
N ASN A 308 10.19 -0.89 15.08
CA ASN A 308 10.23 -1.28 16.47
C ASN A 308 11.64 -1.75 16.92
N GLY A 309 12.29 -2.56 16.08
CA GLY A 309 13.65 -3.03 16.33
C GLY A 309 14.64 -1.86 16.46
N MET A 310 14.57 -0.89 15.56
CA MET A 310 15.41 0.32 15.61
C MET A 310 15.16 1.12 16.91
N VAL A 311 13.90 1.22 17.34
CA VAL A 311 13.54 1.88 18.62
C VAL A 311 14.13 1.11 19.82
N LEU A 312 14.01 -0.21 19.86
CA LEU A 312 14.55 -1.05 20.92
C LEU A 312 16.09 -0.99 21.02
N LEU A 313 16.75 -0.76 19.89
CA LEU A 313 18.22 -0.59 19.81
C LEU A 313 18.67 0.85 20.09
N GLY A 314 17.75 1.76 20.41
CA GLY A 314 18.07 3.16 20.71
C GLY A 314 18.55 3.97 19.50
N ILE A 315 18.23 3.52 18.27
CA ILE A 315 18.59 4.23 17.04
C ILE A 315 17.79 5.52 16.93
N SER A 316 18.47 6.63 16.66
CA SER A 316 17.82 7.95 16.58
C SER A 316 16.74 8.00 15.48
N PRO A 317 15.66 8.79 15.66
CA PRO A 317 14.61 8.93 14.65
C PRO A 317 15.10 9.36 13.27
N TYR A 318 16.16 10.19 13.22
CA TYR A 318 16.77 10.65 11.97
C TYR A 318 17.40 9.50 11.18
N VAL A 319 18.10 8.59 11.86
CA VAL A 319 18.68 7.38 11.24
C VAL A 319 17.56 6.44 10.82
N GLN A 320 16.51 6.27 11.64
CA GLN A 320 15.34 5.47 11.27
C GLN A 320 14.71 5.96 9.96
N GLN A 321 14.56 7.28 9.79
CA GLN A 321 14.03 7.88 8.57
C GLN A 321 14.94 7.63 7.35
N ALA A 322 16.27 7.75 7.52
CA ALA A 322 17.23 7.43 6.46
C ALA A 322 17.17 5.96 6.03
N VAL A 323 17.08 5.03 7.00
CA VAL A 323 16.94 3.58 6.74
C VAL A 323 15.63 3.29 6.00
N GLN A 324 14.51 3.93 6.38
CA GLN A 324 13.23 3.80 5.68
C GLN A 324 13.35 4.28 4.23
N GLY A 325 13.98 5.43 3.99
CA GLY A 325 14.22 5.94 2.63
C GLY A 325 15.06 4.98 1.77
N LEU A 326 16.14 4.42 2.34
CA LEU A 326 16.95 3.42 1.66
C LEU A 326 16.16 2.15 1.33
N LEU A 327 15.31 1.71 2.25
CA LEU A 327 14.47 0.53 2.07
C LEU A 327 13.47 0.73 0.93
N ILE A 328 12.91 1.94 0.76
CA ILE A 328 12.07 2.29 -0.40
C ILE A 328 12.84 2.10 -1.70
N ILE A 329 14.05 2.66 -1.80
CA ILE A 329 14.88 2.56 -3.01
C ILE A 329 15.16 1.09 -3.34
N VAL A 330 15.55 0.30 -2.34
CA VAL A 330 15.83 -1.14 -2.52
C VAL A 330 14.56 -1.90 -2.92
N ALA A 331 13.43 -1.66 -2.25
CA ALA A 331 12.16 -2.33 -2.55
C ALA A 331 11.70 -2.04 -3.99
N VAL A 332 11.74 -0.77 -4.39
CA VAL A 332 11.37 -0.36 -5.76
C VAL A 332 12.33 -0.96 -6.78
N ALA A 333 13.65 -0.91 -6.52
CA ALA A 333 14.66 -1.48 -7.43
C ALA A 333 14.50 -2.99 -7.64
N LEU A 334 14.04 -3.71 -6.60
CA LEU A 334 13.77 -5.16 -6.67
C LEU A 334 12.42 -5.47 -7.34
N SER A 335 11.44 -4.56 -7.22
CA SER A 335 10.10 -4.72 -7.81
C SER A 335 10.08 -4.48 -9.33
N ILE A 336 11.02 -3.72 -9.87
CA ILE A 336 11.07 -3.41 -11.30
C ILE A 336 11.58 -4.63 -12.08
N ASP A 337 10.73 -5.21 -12.92
CA ASP A 337 11.15 -6.21 -13.91
C ASP A 337 11.89 -5.52 -15.07
N ARG A 338 13.22 -5.53 -14.99
CA ARG A 338 14.12 -4.91 -15.98
C ARG A 338 13.92 -5.42 -17.40
N ALA A 339 13.36 -6.61 -17.58
CA ALA A 339 13.08 -7.19 -18.88
C ALA A 339 11.90 -6.50 -19.61
N ARG A 340 11.02 -5.81 -18.87
CA ARG A 340 9.87 -5.08 -19.43
C ARG A 340 10.16 -3.59 -19.66
N LEU A 341 11.25 -3.07 -19.12
CA LEU A 341 11.69 -1.72 -19.42
C LEU A 341 12.29 -1.68 -20.83
N LYS A 342 11.48 -1.33 -21.84
CA LYS A 342 12.02 -0.75 -23.07
C LYS A 342 12.68 0.56 -22.65
N ILE A 343 14.01 0.55 -22.58
CA ILE A 343 14.80 1.76 -22.41
C ILE A 343 14.47 2.65 -23.61
N VAL A 344 13.61 3.63 -23.41
CA VAL A 344 13.48 4.73 -24.35
C VAL A 344 14.78 5.50 -24.21
N LYS A 345 15.69 5.30 -25.20
CA LYS A 345 16.87 6.13 -25.36
C LYS A 345 16.44 7.49 -25.87
#